data_aa0975e1878ad937fd23963618e344ca
#
_entry.id   aa0975e1878ad937fd23963618e344ca
#
_cell.length_a   1.000
_cell.length_b   1.000
_cell.length_c   1.000
_cell.angle_alpha   90.00
_cell.angle_beta   90.00
_cell.angle_gamma   90.00
#
_symmetry.space_group_name_H-M   'P 1'
#
loop_
_entity.id
_entity.type
_entity.pdbx_description
1 polymer ?
#
loop_
_entity_poly.entity_id
_entity_poly.type
_entity_poly.pdbx_seq_one_letter_code
_entity_poly.pdbx_strand_id
1 'polypeptide(L)'
;MRKIYKALTIAGSDSGAGAGIQADLKTFAALGVYGTSAITAITAQNTVGVTQILELAPEMVAAQIDAVMEDIGADALKTGMLANAAIIQVVAAKIQEHGLKNLVVDPVMVAKGGDLLLRPEAIDTLRRRLIPLATVVTPNLPEAIELTGIQCSRLPEIKEAARRIVSMGARSVVIKGGHRKGPAADLFYDGKKFRQLTSPRVRTANTHGTGCTFSAAIAAGLAKGASLEDRKSVV
;
A
#
# COMPACT_ATOMS: atom_id res chain seq x y z
N MET A 1 4.65 19.05 25.27
CA MET A 1 3.98 19.18 23.95
C MET A 1 3.40 17.84 23.55
N ARG A 2 2.23 17.82 22.90
CA ARG A 2 1.64 16.58 22.38
C ARG A 2 2.48 16.08 21.19
N LYS A 3 2.89 14.82 21.17
CA LYS A 3 3.64 14.24 20.04
C LYS A 3 2.80 14.32 18.77
N ILE A 4 3.37 14.87 17.70
CA ILE A 4 2.77 14.85 16.36
C ILE A 4 3.30 13.61 15.63
N TYR A 5 2.42 12.68 15.33
CA TYR A 5 2.76 11.50 14.54
C TYR A 5 2.77 11.85 13.05
N LYS A 6 3.73 11.31 12.31
CA LYS A 6 3.99 11.66 10.90
C LYS A 6 3.99 10.42 10.02
N ALA A 7 3.37 10.50 8.86
CA ALA A 7 3.37 9.41 7.88
C ALA A 7 3.68 9.96 6.47
N LEU A 8 4.59 9.27 5.76
CA LEU A 8 4.95 9.58 4.39
C LEU A 8 4.23 8.61 3.44
N THR A 9 3.48 9.13 2.47
CA THR A 9 3.01 8.34 1.33
C THR A 9 3.91 8.55 0.12
N ILE A 10 4.28 7.45 -0.54
CA ILE A 10 5.07 7.42 -1.77
C ILE A 10 4.19 6.76 -2.82
N ALA A 11 3.53 7.55 -3.67
CA ALA A 11 2.53 7.03 -4.60
C ALA A 11 2.23 7.99 -5.74
N GLY A 12 1.44 7.55 -6.71
CA GLY A 12 0.90 8.38 -7.76
C GLY A 12 -0.15 9.37 -7.24
N SER A 13 -0.32 10.47 -7.97
CA SER A 13 -1.34 11.50 -7.72
C SER A 13 -2.57 11.23 -8.56
N ASP A 14 -3.74 11.08 -7.93
CA ASP A 14 -5.06 10.94 -8.56
C ASP A 14 -5.75 12.31 -8.63
N SER A 15 -5.93 12.87 -9.85
CA SER A 15 -6.62 14.14 -10.05
C SER A 15 -8.07 14.14 -9.57
N GLY A 16 -8.74 12.97 -9.57
CA GLY A 16 -10.08 12.78 -9.01
C GLY A 16 -10.11 12.75 -7.49
N ALA A 17 -8.94 12.72 -6.85
CA ALA A 17 -8.74 12.75 -5.41
C ALA A 17 -9.41 11.62 -4.60
N GLY A 18 -9.83 10.54 -5.28
CA GLY A 18 -10.44 9.36 -4.65
C GLY A 18 -9.42 8.31 -4.24
N ALA A 19 -8.25 8.26 -4.90
CA ALA A 19 -7.16 7.32 -4.65
C ALA A 19 -5.82 8.05 -4.54
N GLY A 20 -4.71 7.33 -4.67
CA GLY A 20 -3.35 7.90 -4.68
C GLY A 20 -3.00 8.67 -3.41
N ILE A 21 -2.02 9.58 -3.54
CA ILE A 21 -1.57 10.42 -2.42
C ILE A 21 -2.71 11.22 -1.79
N GLN A 22 -3.70 11.62 -2.57
CA GLN A 22 -4.82 12.43 -2.08
C GLN A 22 -5.69 11.64 -1.09
N ALA A 23 -6.02 10.38 -1.39
CA ALA A 23 -6.73 9.50 -0.46
C ALA A 23 -5.88 9.22 0.79
N ASP A 24 -4.58 9.02 0.61
CA ASP A 24 -3.66 8.74 1.71
C ASP A 24 -3.57 9.93 2.67
N LEU A 25 -3.34 11.15 2.17
CA LEU A 25 -3.25 12.36 2.97
C LEU A 25 -4.57 12.68 3.70
N LYS A 26 -5.73 12.52 3.02
CA LYS A 26 -7.04 12.64 3.66
C LYS A 26 -7.20 11.64 4.80
N THR A 27 -6.77 10.39 4.60
CA THR A 27 -6.84 9.34 5.62
C THR A 27 -5.92 9.65 6.80
N PHE A 28 -4.70 10.08 6.55
CA PHE A 28 -3.78 10.50 7.60
C PHE A 28 -4.36 11.65 8.44
N ALA A 29 -4.88 12.69 7.76
CA ALA A 29 -5.49 13.84 8.43
C ALA A 29 -6.72 13.43 9.27
N ALA A 30 -7.61 12.60 8.72
CA ALA A 30 -8.80 12.10 9.43
C ALA A 30 -8.43 11.28 10.67
N LEU A 31 -7.28 10.58 10.62
CA LEU A 31 -6.77 9.80 11.75
C LEU A 31 -5.81 10.59 12.65
N GLY A 32 -5.69 11.92 12.48
CA GLY A 32 -4.86 12.79 13.33
C GLY A 32 -3.36 12.53 13.20
N VAL A 33 -2.90 12.19 11.98
CA VAL A 33 -1.49 11.99 11.62
C VAL A 33 -1.11 13.06 10.61
N TYR A 34 0.03 13.71 10.79
CA TYR A 34 0.58 14.65 9.82
C TYR A 34 1.10 13.88 8.60
N GLY A 35 0.46 14.13 7.45
CA GLY A 35 0.78 13.44 6.20
C GLY A 35 1.75 14.23 5.34
N THR A 36 2.81 13.58 4.87
CA THR A 36 3.72 14.07 3.82
C THR A 36 3.64 13.17 2.60
N SER A 37 4.15 13.61 1.45
CA SER A 37 4.06 12.83 0.21
C SER A 37 5.31 12.95 -0.65
N ALA A 38 5.66 11.86 -1.34
CA ALA A 38 6.55 11.83 -2.48
C ALA A 38 5.77 11.27 -3.69
N ILE A 39 5.64 12.07 -4.74
CA ILE A 39 4.85 11.72 -5.91
C ILE A 39 5.71 10.88 -6.87
N THR A 40 5.18 9.75 -7.34
CA THR A 40 5.84 8.85 -8.29
C THR A 40 5.35 9.03 -9.72
N ALA A 41 4.08 9.40 -9.88
CA ALA A 41 3.45 9.69 -11.15
C ALA A 41 2.28 10.65 -10.96
N ILE A 42 1.95 11.41 -12.01
CA ILE A 42 0.75 12.24 -12.08
C ILE A 42 -0.21 11.57 -13.03
N THR A 43 -1.48 11.41 -12.65
CA THR A 43 -2.51 10.84 -13.51
C THR A 43 -3.60 11.85 -13.82
N ALA A 44 -4.08 11.85 -15.06
CA ALA A 44 -5.37 12.40 -15.42
C ALA A 44 -6.41 11.32 -15.21
N GLN A 45 -7.05 11.33 -14.05
CA GLN A 45 -7.89 10.25 -13.54
C GLN A 45 -9.16 10.77 -12.91
N ASN A 46 -10.21 9.97 -13.01
CA ASN A 46 -11.48 10.17 -12.32
C ASN A 46 -12.04 8.83 -11.81
N THR A 47 -13.31 8.78 -11.40
CA THR A 47 -13.94 7.55 -10.88
C THR A 47 -14.23 6.49 -11.93
N VAL A 48 -14.07 6.82 -13.22
CA VAL A 48 -14.36 5.94 -14.36
C VAL A 48 -13.09 5.30 -14.91
N GLY A 49 -11.96 6.04 -15.00
CA GLY A 49 -10.73 5.52 -15.57
C GLY A 49 -9.55 6.50 -15.49
N VAL A 50 -8.42 6.06 -16.03
CA VAL A 50 -7.18 6.83 -16.16
C VAL A 50 -6.96 7.13 -17.64
N THR A 51 -6.90 8.41 -18.01
CA THR A 51 -6.73 8.84 -19.42
C THR A 51 -5.29 9.14 -19.77
N GLN A 52 -4.48 9.57 -18.80
CA GLN A 52 -3.06 9.85 -19.00
C GLN A 52 -2.26 9.56 -17.74
N ILE A 53 -1.02 9.13 -17.90
CA ILE A 53 -0.05 8.92 -16.82
C ILE A 53 1.27 9.59 -17.21
N LEU A 54 1.79 10.43 -16.34
CA LEU A 54 3.13 10.98 -16.41
C LEU A 54 3.95 10.40 -15.26
N GLU A 55 4.84 9.47 -15.56
CA GLU A 55 5.79 8.93 -14.58
C GLU A 55 6.86 10.00 -14.28
N LEU A 56 7.19 10.23 -13.01
CA LEU A 56 8.28 11.12 -12.62
C LEU A 56 9.63 10.42 -12.76
N ALA A 57 10.68 11.22 -12.98
CA ALA A 57 12.05 10.71 -12.98
C ALA A 57 12.40 10.12 -11.59
N PRO A 58 13.07 8.97 -11.51
CA PRO A 58 13.46 8.34 -10.23
C PRO A 58 14.23 9.29 -9.32
N GLU A 59 15.07 10.17 -9.90
CA GLU A 59 15.87 11.16 -9.17
C GLU A 59 14.97 12.20 -8.47
N MET A 60 13.86 12.58 -9.12
CA MET A 60 12.88 13.49 -8.51
C MET A 60 12.13 12.80 -7.37
N VAL A 61 11.82 11.52 -7.50
CA VAL A 61 11.20 10.74 -6.41
C VAL A 61 12.16 10.65 -5.22
N ALA A 62 13.45 10.37 -5.46
CA ALA A 62 14.48 10.37 -4.43
C ALA A 62 14.56 11.72 -3.71
N ALA A 63 14.67 12.81 -4.47
CA ALA A 63 14.79 14.16 -3.92
C ALA A 63 13.58 14.56 -3.03
N GLN A 64 12.36 14.14 -3.40
CA GLN A 64 11.17 14.38 -2.57
C GLN A 64 11.25 13.60 -1.24
N ILE A 65 11.73 12.34 -1.27
CA ILE A 65 11.89 11.55 -0.06
C ILE A 65 12.96 12.19 0.84
N ASP A 66 14.10 12.56 0.28
CA ASP A 66 15.19 13.19 1.02
C ASP A 66 14.74 14.49 1.68
N ALA A 67 14.11 15.39 0.93
CA ALA A 67 13.61 16.66 1.46
C ALA A 67 12.63 16.48 2.63
N VAL A 68 11.75 15.48 2.58
CA VAL A 68 10.86 15.16 3.71
C VAL A 68 11.63 14.59 4.88
N MET A 69 12.57 13.69 4.63
CA MET A 69 13.26 12.97 5.71
C MET A 69 14.30 13.82 6.43
N GLU A 70 14.97 14.73 5.73
CA GLU A 70 15.99 15.64 6.31
C GLU A 70 15.42 16.66 7.29
N ASP A 71 14.17 17.10 7.09
CA ASP A 71 13.54 18.12 7.93
C ASP A 71 12.41 17.55 8.80
N ILE A 72 11.41 16.91 8.14
CA ILE A 72 10.17 16.52 8.81
C ILE A 72 10.31 15.13 9.44
N GLY A 73 10.83 14.17 8.71
CA GLY A 73 10.86 12.75 9.06
C GLY A 73 9.50 12.05 8.97
N ALA A 74 9.48 10.75 9.23
CA ALA A 74 8.26 9.94 9.25
C ALA A 74 8.32 8.83 10.31
N ASP A 75 7.22 8.61 11.06
CA ASP A 75 7.06 7.48 12.00
C ASP A 75 6.59 6.21 11.27
N ALA A 76 5.94 6.34 10.12
CA ALA A 76 5.53 5.24 9.23
C ALA A 76 5.49 5.69 7.76
N LEU A 77 5.51 4.70 6.87
CA LEU A 77 5.45 4.92 5.42
C LEU A 77 4.37 4.06 4.77
N LYS A 78 3.83 4.56 3.67
CA LYS A 78 2.98 3.77 2.78
C LYS A 78 3.48 3.95 1.35
N THR A 79 3.65 2.86 0.61
CA THR A 79 3.80 2.92 -0.85
C THR A 79 2.51 2.49 -1.54
N GLY A 80 2.17 3.19 -2.64
CA GLY A 80 1.07 2.83 -3.52
C GLY A 80 1.57 2.56 -4.95
N MET A 81 0.99 3.23 -5.95
CA MET A 81 1.43 3.13 -7.35
C MET A 81 2.88 3.61 -7.51
N LEU A 82 3.77 2.74 -7.96
CA LEU A 82 5.21 3.03 -8.19
C LEU A 82 5.60 2.99 -9.67
N ALA A 83 4.66 2.74 -10.56
CA ALA A 83 4.74 2.76 -12.01
C ALA A 83 5.75 1.78 -12.63
N ASN A 84 7.05 1.86 -12.30
CA ASN A 84 8.11 1.09 -12.96
C ASN A 84 9.22 0.62 -11.99
N ALA A 85 10.12 -0.24 -12.50
CA ALA A 85 11.19 -0.87 -11.73
C ALA A 85 12.22 0.15 -11.20
N ALA A 86 12.53 1.21 -11.95
CA ALA A 86 13.51 2.22 -11.54
C ALA A 86 13.00 3.01 -10.32
N ILE A 87 11.72 3.39 -10.31
CA ILE A 87 11.09 4.05 -9.17
C ILE A 87 11.07 3.11 -7.96
N ILE A 88 10.74 1.83 -8.13
CA ILE A 88 10.76 0.85 -7.02
C ILE A 88 12.19 0.73 -6.44
N GLN A 89 13.20 0.67 -7.29
CA GLN A 89 14.59 0.56 -6.83
C GLN A 89 15.03 1.77 -6.01
N VAL A 90 14.73 2.97 -6.49
CA VAL A 90 15.12 4.20 -5.78
C VAL A 90 14.34 4.36 -4.47
N VAL A 91 13.05 4.03 -4.45
CA VAL A 91 12.26 4.05 -3.22
C VAL A 91 12.79 3.06 -2.19
N ALA A 92 13.11 1.81 -2.60
CA ALA A 92 13.69 0.83 -1.71
C ALA A 92 15.07 1.27 -1.18
N ALA A 93 15.91 1.87 -2.02
CA ALA A 93 17.22 2.40 -1.62
C ALA A 93 17.07 3.53 -0.58
N LYS A 94 16.17 4.48 -0.81
CA LYS A 94 15.91 5.60 0.12
C LYS A 94 15.33 5.14 1.46
N ILE A 95 14.47 4.13 1.45
CA ILE A 95 13.95 3.52 2.69
C ILE A 95 15.08 2.92 3.52
N GLN A 96 16.04 2.23 2.88
CA GLN A 96 17.20 1.65 3.55
C GLN A 96 18.18 2.73 4.03
N GLU A 97 18.49 3.71 3.19
CA GLU A 97 19.42 4.81 3.47
C GLU A 97 18.98 5.61 4.71
N HIS A 98 17.71 5.97 4.79
CA HIS A 98 17.15 6.70 5.93
C HIS A 98 16.78 5.78 7.12
N GLY A 99 17.00 4.47 7.04
CA GLY A 99 16.67 3.51 8.09
C GLY A 99 15.19 3.47 8.46
N LEU A 100 14.31 3.71 7.50
CA LEU A 100 12.87 3.86 7.71
C LEU A 100 12.23 2.52 8.08
N LYS A 101 11.33 2.58 9.06
CA LYS A 101 10.59 1.42 9.60
C LYS A 101 9.09 1.62 9.39
N ASN A 102 8.29 0.60 9.75
CA ASN A 102 6.83 0.67 9.67
C ASN A 102 6.32 0.95 8.24
N LEU A 103 6.87 0.21 7.27
CA LEU A 103 6.48 0.31 5.87
C LEU A 103 5.23 -0.52 5.57
N VAL A 104 4.21 0.12 5.01
CA VAL A 104 3.03 -0.52 4.42
C VAL A 104 3.19 -0.51 2.90
N VAL A 105 3.25 -1.68 2.28
CA VAL A 105 3.32 -1.83 0.83
C VAL A 105 1.93 -2.20 0.30
N ASP A 106 1.26 -1.27 -0.38
CA ASP A 106 0.07 -1.56 -1.18
C ASP A 106 0.52 -1.82 -2.62
N PRO A 107 0.53 -3.08 -3.08
CA PRO A 107 1.13 -3.47 -4.36
C PRO A 107 0.18 -3.16 -5.53
N VAL A 108 -0.13 -1.89 -5.72
CA VAL A 108 -1.07 -1.41 -6.72
C VAL A 108 -0.55 -1.74 -8.12
N MET A 109 -1.24 -2.62 -8.84
CA MET A 109 -0.87 -3.07 -10.19
C MET A 109 -1.82 -2.55 -11.26
N VAL A 110 -3.12 -2.49 -10.93
CA VAL A 110 -4.18 -2.15 -11.87
C VAL A 110 -5.17 -1.19 -11.21
N ALA A 111 -5.59 -0.16 -11.94
CA ALA A 111 -6.65 0.73 -11.50
C ALA A 111 -8.01 0.00 -11.49
N LYS A 112 -9.00 0.56 -10.78
CA LYS A 112 -10.37 0.01 -10.77
C LYS A 112 -10.97 -0.10 -12.17
N GLY A 113 -10.60 0.79 -13.09
CA GLY A 113 -11.03 0.78 -14.49
C GLY A 113 -10.38 -0.31 -15.35
N GLY A 114 -9.38 -1.03 -14.84
CA GLY A 114 -8.61 -2.01 -15.60
C GLY A 114 -7.28 -1.47 -16.17
N ASP A 115 -7.01 -0.19 -16.00
CA ASP A 115 -5.79 0.45 -16.50
C ASP A 115 -4.56 -0.04 -15.73
N LEU A 116 -3.50 -0.39 -16.45
CA LEU A 116 -2.26 -0.86 -15.90
C LEU A 116 -1.50 0.28 -15.20
N LEU A 117 -1.23 0.15 -13.91
CA LEU A 117 -0.55 1.14 -13.06
C LEU A 117 0.87 0.73 -12.67
N LEU A 118 1.21 -0.55 -12.82
CA LEU A 118 2.54 -1.09 -12.63
C LEU A 118 2.92 -1.90 -13.87
N ARG A 119 4.07 -1.62 -14.45
CA ARG A 119 4.57 -2.38 -15.60
C ARG A 119 4.87 -3.82 -15.18
N PRO A 120 4.50 -4.83 -15.97
CA PRO A 120 4.68 -6.24 -15.61
C PRO A 120 6.10 -6.60 -15.22
N GLU A 121 7.09 -6.05 -15.91
CA GLU A 121 8.51 -6.25 -15.64
C GLU A 121 8.99 -5.69 -14.29
N ALA A 122 8.19 -4.80 -13.69
CA ALA A 122 8.49 -4.21 -12.38
C ALA A 122 8.06 -5.10 -11.20
N ILE A 123 7.21 -6.10 -11.44
CA ILE A 123 6.68 -6.99 -10.39
C ILE A 123 7.82 -7.77 -9.70
N ASP A 124 8.79 -8.23 -10.48
CA ASP A 124 9.95 -8.94 -9.92
C ASP A 124 10.83 -8.01 -9.05
N THR A 125 10.98 -6.77 -9.47
CA THR A 125 11.68 -5.74 -8.65
C THR A 125 10.92 -5.46 -7.36
N LEU A 126 9.59 -5.37 -7.41
CA LEU A 126 8.74 -5.22 -6.22
C LEU A 126 8.94 -6.38 -5.24
N ARG A 127 8.93 -7.62 -5.75
CA ARG A 127 9.15 -8.84 -4.95
C ARG A 127 10.52 -8.85 -4.26
N ARG A 128 11.57 -8.49 -5.00
CA ARG A 128 12.96 -8.63 -4.53
C ARG A 128 13.49 -7.45 -3.74
N ARG A 129 12.97 -6.23 -3.98
CA ARG A 129 13.54 -5.01 -3.41
C ARG A 129 12.66 -4.34 -2.36
N LEU A 130 11.35 -4.32 -2.56
CA LEU A 130 10.47 -3.56 -1.68
C LEU A 130 9.73 -4.45 -0.67
N ILE A 131 9.17 -5.58 -1.10
CA ILE A 131 8.46 -6.52 -0.21
C ILE A 131 9.32 -6.95 0.99
N PRO A 132 10.64 -7.24 0.86
CA PRO A 132 11.48 -7.59 2.00
C PRO A 132 11.60 -6.51 3.09
N LEU A 133 11.32 -5.26 2.74
CA LEU A 133 11.35 -4.13 3.67
C LEU A 133 10.00 -3.91 4.38
N ALA A 134 8.95 -4.58 3.91
CA ALA A 134 7.58 -4.32 4.37
C ALA A 134 7.33 -4.84 5.79
N THR A 135 6.76 -3.97 6.62
CA THR A 135 6.10 -4.38 7.86
C THR A 135 4.80 -5.12 7.55
N VAL A 136 4.05 -4.62 6.56
CA VAL A 136 2.85 -5.29 6.06
C VAL A 136 2.67 -5.03 4.56
N VAL A 137 2.27 -6.08 3.84
CA VAL A 137 1.84 -5.99 2.44
C VAL A 137 0.32 -6.15 2.38
N THR A 138 -0.38 -5.33 1.58
CA THR A 138 -1.84 -5.29 1.54
C THR A 138 -2.43 -5.62 0.15
N PRO A 139 -2.14 -6.78 -0.45
CA PRO A 139 -2.64 -7.13 -1.77
C PRO A 139 -4.14 -7.46 -1.74
N ASN A 140 -4.84 -7.16 -2.82
CA ASN A 140 -6.11 -7.81 -3.13
C ASN A 140 -5.87 -9.22 -3.70
N LEU A 141 -6.93 -10.00 -4.00
CA LEU A 141 -6.77 -11.36 -4.52
C LEU A 141 -6.05 -11.40 -5.88
N PRO A 142 -6.39 -10.57 -6.89
CA PRO A 142 -5.64 -10.50 -8.14
C PRO A 142 -4.15 -10.16 -7.93
N GLU A 143 -3.85 -9.18 -7.10
CA GLU A 143 -2.47 -8.79 -6.77
C GLU A 143 -1.72 -9.92 -6.04
N ALA A 144 -2.39 -10.66 -5.16
CA ALA A 144 -1.79 -11.81 -4.48
C ALA A 144 -1.47 -12.95 -5.47
N ILE A 145 -2.35 -13.20 -6.45
CA ILE A 145 -2.10 -14.16 -7.52
C ILE A 145 -0.88 -13.72 -8.34
N GLU A 146 -0.83 -12.47 -8.74
CA GLU A 146 0.25 -11.92 -9.54
C GLU A 146 1.59 -11.98 -8.78
N LEU A 147 1.59 -11.65 -7.50
CA LEU A 147 2.80 -11.72 -6.65
C LEU A 147 3.30 -13.16 -6.45
N THR A 148 2.42 -14.15 -6.40
CA THR A 148 2.79 -15.50 -5.92
C THR A 148 2.69 -16.59 -6.98
N GLY A 149 1.92 -16.36 -8.05
CA GLY A 149 1.54 -17.39 -9.03
C GLY A 149 0.51 -18.40 -8.50
N ILE A 150 0.00 -18.21 -7.28
CA ILE A 150 -0.93 -19.14 -6.63
C ILE A 150 -2.35 -18.64 -6.84
N GLN A 151 -3.23 -19.49 -7.37
CA GLN A 151 -4.66 -19.18 -7.50
C GLN A 151 -5.28 -18.96 -6.11
N CYS A 152 -6.11 -17.93 -5.95
CA CYS A 152 -6.68 -17.54 -4.66
C CYS A 152 -8.21 -17.80 -4.63
N SER A 153 -8.65 -18.96 -5.11
CA SER A 153 -10.06 -19.32 -5.20
C SER A 153 -10.65 -19.79 -3.86
N ARG A 154 -9.87 -20.53 -3.09
CA ARG A 154 -10.26 -21.12 -1.81
C ARG A 154 -9.35 -20.66 -0.68
N LEU A 155 -9.83 -20.75 0.57
CA LEU A 155 -9.09 -20.32 1.75
C LEU A 155 -7.71 -21.00 1.93
N PRO A 156 -7.53 -22.31 1.67
CA PRO A 156 -6.19 -22.91 1.73
C PRO A 156 -5.19 -22.28 0.74
N GLU A 157 -5.63 -21.94 -0.47
CA GLU A 157 -4.81 -21.29 -1.49
C GLU A 157 -4.43 -19.86 -1.09
N ILE A 158 -5.39 -19.10 -0.52
CA ILE A 158 -5.13 -17.75 0.00
C ILE A 158 -4.13 -17.81 1.17
N LYS A 159 -4.24 -18.81 2.04
CA LYS A 159 -3.26 -19.01 3.11
C LYS A 159 -1.87 -19.34 2.56
N GLU A 160 -1.77 -20.11 1.49
CA GLU A 160 -0.50 -20.43 0.85
C GLU A 160 0.11 -19.19 0.16
N ALA A 161 -0.71 -18.40 -0.53
CA ALA A 161 -0.26 -17.11 -1.08
C ALA A 161 0.26 -16.17 0.03
N ALA A 162 -0.42 -16.12 1.18
CA ALA A 162 0.04 -15.33 2.33
C ALA A 162 1.40 -15.81 2.86
N ARG A 163 1.61 -17.15 3.00
CA ARG A 163 2.93 -17.70 3.40
C ARG A 163 4.01 -17.34 2.37
N ARG A 164 3.68 -17.44 1.08
CA ARG A 164 4.61 -17.10 0.00
C ARG A 164 5.03 -15.64 0.04
N ILE A 165 4.10 -14.70 0.28
CA ILE A 165 4.43 -13.27 0.41
C ILE A 165 5.34 -13.03 1.62
N VAL A 166 5.04 -13.63 2.77
CA VAL A 166 5.91 -13.52 3.95
C VAL A 166 7.29 -14.17 3.71
N SER A 167 7.36 -15.29 2.96
CA SER A 167 8.64 -15.90 2.60
C SER A 167 9.51 -15.05 1.67
N MET A 168 8.94 -14.02 1.01
CA MET A 168 9.71 -13.00 0.26
C MET A 168 10.37 -11.97 1.18
N GLY A 169 10.15 -12.03 2.50
CA GLY A 169 10.78 -11.18 3.50
C GLY A 169 9.84 -10.20 4.21
N ALA A 170 8.59 -10.07 3.80
CA ALA A 170 7.61 -9.24 4.51
C ALA A 170 7.37 -9.77 5.93
N ARG A 171 7.20 -8.88 6.92
CA ARG A 171 6.91 -9.30 8.30
C ARG A 171 5.48 -9.81 8.46
N SER A 172 4.55 -9.31 7.65
CA SER A 172 3.15 -9.73 7.66
C SER A 172 2.45 -9.38 6.34
N VAL A 173 1.26 -9.93 6.13
CA VAL A 173 0.42 -9.66 4.97
C VAL A 173 -1.05 -9.59 5.37
N VAL A 174 -1.80 -8.69 4.73
CA VAL A 174 -3.27 -8.68 4.74
C VAL A 174 -3.76 -8.89 3.31
N ILE A 175 -4.27 -10.08 2.97
CA ILE A 175 -4.89 -10.32 1.67
C ILE A 175 -6.35 -9.87 1.75
N LYS A 176 -6.69 -8.83 0.98
CA LYS A 176 -8.03 -8.23 0.94
C LYS A 176 -9.02 -9.16 0.23
N GLY A 177 -10.06 -9.59 0.92
CA GLY A 177 -11.07 -10.55 0.42
C GLY A 177 -12.30 -9.90 -0.21
N GLY A 178 -12.30 -8.61 -0.46
CA GLY A 178 -13.45 -7.84 -0.97
C GLY A 178 -14.04 -8.32 -2.30
N HIS A 179 -13.30 -9.07 -3.11
CA HIS A 179 -13.73 -9.64 -4.40
C HIS A 179 -14.55 -10.95 -4.26
N ARG A 180 -14.67 -11.53 -3.07
CA ARG A 180 -15.43 -12.78 -2.85
C ARG A 180 -16.90 -12.50 -2.58
N LYS A 181 -17.78 -13.45 -2.92
CA LYS A 181 -19.21 -13.42 -2.52
C LYS A 181 -19.33 -13.64 -1.00
N GLY A 182 -20.28 -12.96 -0.35
CA GLY A 182 -20.52 -13.07 1.09
C GLY A 182 -19.94 -11.90 1.90
N PRO A 183 -19.73 -12.04 3.22
CA PRO A 183 -19.09 -11.02 4.06
C PRO A 183 -17.72 -10.62 3.53
N ALA A 184 -17.33 -9.36 3.73
CA ALA A 184 -15.96 -8.95 3.46
C ALA A 184 -15.06 -9.61 4.52
N ALA A 185 -14.15 -10.45 4.06
CA ALA A 185 -13.28 -11.22 4.94
C ALA A 185 -11.84 -11.14 4.42
N ASP A 186 -11.03 -10.37 5.11
CA ASP A 186 -9.61 -10.24 4.83
C ASP A 186 -8.83 -11.29 5.62
N LEU A 187 -7.74 -11.80 5.05
CA LEU A 187 -6.87 -12.75 5.70
C LEU A 187 -5.57 -12.07 6.13
N PHE A 188 -5.37 -11.96 7.42
CA PHE A 188 -4.10 -11.53 8.02
C PHE A 188 -3.21 -12.72 8.34
N TYR A 189 -1.90 -12.57 8.08
CA TYR A 189 -0.86 -13.52 8.47
C TYR A 189 0.39 -12.77 8.95
N ASP A 190 0.83 -13.07 10.18
CA ASP A 190 1.99 -12.44 10.84
C ASP A 190 3.29 -13.25 10.74
N GLY A 191 3.32 -14.24 9.85
CA GLY A 191 4.41 -15.22 9.75
C GLY A 191 4.26 -16.43 10.66
N LYS A 192 3.34 -16.41 11.62
CA LYS A 192 3.07 -17.50 12.59
C LYS A 192 1.60 -17.91 12.62
N LYS A 193 0.70 -16.95 12.74
CA LYS A 193 -0.73 -17.17 12.94
C LYS A 193 -1.57 -16.50 11.85
N PHE A 194 -2.61 -17.18 11.43
CA PHE A 194 -3.65 -16.63 10.56
C PHE A 194 -4.78 -16.05 11.40
N ARG A 195 -5.28 -14.88 11.00
CA ARG A 195 -6.51 -14.29 11.52
C ARG A 195 -7.39 -13.87 10.36
N GLN A 196 -8.67 -14.18 10.45
CA GLN A 196 -9.65 -13.69 9.49
C GLN A 196 -10.31 -12.45 10.08
N LEU A 197 -10.27 -11.36 9.33
CA LEU A 197 -10.87 -10.07 9.70
C LEU A 197 -12.16 -9.95 8.90
N THR A 198 -13.29 -9.94 9.57
CA THR A 198 -14.61 -9.87 8.93
C THR A 198 -15.29 -8.54 9.26
N SER A 199 -15.87 -7.91 8.24
CA SER A 199 -16.71 -6.74 8.39
C SER A 199 -18.00 -6.88 7.58
N PRO A 200 -19.09 -6.20 7.98
CA PRO A 200 -20.28 -6.13 7.15
C PRO A 200 -19.95 -5.55 5.78
N ARG A 201 -20.50 -6.16 4.72
CA ARG A 201 -20.31 -5.63 3.37
C ARG A 201 -21.24 -4.44 3.14
N VAL A 202 -20.66 -3.29 2.88
CA VAL A 202 -21.40 -2.11 2.41
C VAL A 202 -21.70 -2.27 0.91
N ARG A 203 -22.98 -2.25 0.54
CA ARG A 203 -23.41 -2.29 -0.86
C ARG A 203 -23.31 -0.88 -1.45
N THR A 204 -22.26 -0.61 -2.20
CA THR A 204 -22.03 0.68 -2.86
C THR A 204 -21.29 0.48 -4.19
N ALA A 205 -21.57 1.35 -5.16
CA ALA A 205 -20.78 1.48 -6.39
C ALA A 205 -19.52 2.33 -6.17
N ASN A 206 -19.47 3.13 -5.09
CA ASN A 206 -18.41 4.07 -4.79
C ASN A 206 -17.28 3.36 -4.03
N THR A 207 -16.48 2.55 -4.75
CA THR A 207 -15.38 1.77 -4.19
C THR A 207 -14.00 2.27 -4.63
N HIS A 208 -13.94 3.41 -5.38
CA HIS A 208 -12.69 4.02 -5.80
C HIS A 208 -11.88 4.48 -4.60
N GLY A 209 -10.60 4.08 -4.54
CA GLY A 209 -9.66 4.43 -3.47
C GLY A 209 -9.79 3.66 -2.15
N THR A 210 -10.71 2.68 -2.03
CA THR A 210 -10.84 1.88 -0.80
C THR A 210 -9.55 1.16 -0.42
N GLY A 211 -8.79 0.66 -1.41
CA GLY A 211 -7.48 0.02 -1.18
C GLY A 211 -6.46 1.01 -0.60
N CYS A 212 -6.34 2.20 -1.21
CA CYS A 212 -5.44 3.25 -0.74
C CYS A 212 -5.81 3.70 0.68
N THR A 213 -7.10 3.97 0.94
CA THR A 213 -7.59 4.34 2.28
C THR A 213 -7.26 3.26 3.32
N PHE A 214 -7.47 1.98 2.97
CA PHE A 214 -7.16 0.86 3.86
C PHE A 214 -5.67 0.81 4.23
N SER A 215 -4.77 0.85 3.24
CA SER A 215 -3.33 0.81 3.48
C SER A 215 -2.81 2.05 4.20
N ALA A 216 -3.36 3.24 3.89
CA ALA A 216 -3.04 4.48 4.57
C ALA A 216 -3.49 4.47 6.05
N ALA A 217 -4.67 3.91 6.34
CA ALA A 217 -5.16 3.76 7.71
C ALA A 217 -4.23 2.85 8.55
N ILE A 218 -3.72 1.75 7.96
CA ILE A 218 -2.72 0.91 8.63
C ILE A 218 -1.44 1.71 8.91
N ALA A 219 -0.95 2.49 7.94
CA ALA A 219 0.24 3.32 8.13
C ALA A 219 0.03 4.37 9.22
N ALA A 220 -1.14 5.01 9.28
CA ALA A 220 -1.49 5.94 10.35
C ALA A 220 -1.50 5.27 11.74
N GLY A 221 -2.03 4.05 11.83
CA GLY A 221 -1.98 3.24 13.05
C GLY A 221 -0.55 2.92 13.49
N LEU A 222 0.29 2.48 12.54
CA LEU A 222 1.69 2.19 12.81
C LEU A 222 2.47 3.45 13.24
N ALA A 223 2.21 4.60 12.62
CA ALA A 223 2.81 5.87 13.02
C ALA A 223 2.50 6.22 14.49
N LYS A 224 1.30 5.89 14.97
CA LYS A 224 0.87 6.07 16.35
C LYS A 224 1.40 5.01 17.32
N GLY A 225 2.16 4.02 16.83
CA GLY A 225 2.70 2.94 17.64
C GLY A 225 1.71 1.80 17.90
N ALA A 226 0.60 1.73 17.15
CA ALA A 226 -0.30 0.60 17.24
C ALA A 226 0.41 -0.70 16.81
N SER A 227 0.22 -1.77 17.57
CA SER A 227 0.75 -3.06 17.19
C SER A 227 0.01 -3.59 15.96
N LEU A 228 0.68 -4.47 15.20
CA LEU A 228 0.02 -5.18 14.11
C LEU A 228 -1.14 -6.07 14.59
N GLU A 229 -1.27 -6.31 15.88
CA GLU A 229 -2.32 -7.11 16.53
C GLU A 229 -3.55 -6.29 16.92
N ASP A 230 -3.39 -4.99 17.21
CA ASP A 230 -4.45 -4.08 17.70
C ASP A 230 -5.36 -3.50 16.59
N ARG A 231 -5.40 -4.12 15.44
CA ARG A 231 -6.06 -3.62 14.23
C ARG A 231 -7.59 -3.59 14.25
N LYS A 232 -8.23 -3.92 15.34
CA LYS A 232 -9.68 -3.73 15.48
C LYS A 232 -10.12 -2.26 15.46
N SER A 233 -9.18 -1.33 15.59
CA SER A 233 -9.45 0.10 15.66
C SER A 233 -9.23 0.86 14.34
N VAL A 234 -8.81 0.19 13.27
CA VAL A 234 -8.42 0.85 12.00
C VAL A 234 -9.22 0.35 10.78
N VAL A 235 -10.06 -0.68 10.95
CA VAL A 235 -10.91 -1.22 9.88
C VAL A 235 -12.37 -1.16 10.30
#